data_8b4a7adcff77c5eeec0f7961bb0ad875
#
_entry.id   8b4a7adcff77c5eeec0f7961bb0ad875
#
_cell.length_a   1.000
_cell.length_b   1.000
_cell.length_c   1.000
_cell.angle_alpha   90.00
_cell.angle_beta   90.00
_cell.angle_gamma   90.00
#
_symmetry.space_group_name_H-M   'P 1'
#
loop_
_entity.id
_entity.type
_entity.pdbx_description
1 polymer ?
#
loop_
_entity_poly.entity_id
_entity_poly.type
_entity_poly.pdbx_seq_one_letter_code
_entity_poly.pdbx_strand_id
1 'polypeptide(L)'
;MSEEKPAHQPFPEEDEGAARPQPTSYTMVDPRFREIYFQFYKETYRPSVLDRKTKELVAIAASLAAKCQGCLEGHIKKALKAGATREEISESIAIAIGVNAAAIVDLSDIAAENTGIRLFDGNGSGGANGSRR
;
A
#
# COMPACT_ATOMS: atom_id res chain seq x y z
N MET A 1 -16.52 23.38 -23.03
CA MET A 1 -15.41 23.85 -22.18
C MET A 1 -14.51 22.66 -21.93
N SER A 2 -13.39 22.62 -22.61
CA SER A 2 -12.38 21.58 -22.44
C SER A 2 -11.61 21.88 -21.16
N GLU A 3 -11.75 21.05 -20.12
CA GLU A 3 -10.91 21.13 -18.95
C GLU A 3 -9.48 20.75 -19.35
N GLU A 4 -8.63 21.74 -19.37
CA GLU A 4 -7.20 21.59 -19.61
C GLU A 4 -6.61 20.82 -18.41
N LYS A 5 -6.16 19.59 -18.67
CA LYS A 5 -5.44 18.78 -17.70
C LYS A 5 -4.22 19.58 -17.22
N PRO A 6 -4.00 19.75 -15.90
CA PRO A 6 -2.82 20.45 -15.44
C PRO A 6 -1.56 19.76 -15.93
N ALA A 7 -0.66 20.56 -16.50
CA ALA A 7 0.61 20.09 -17.04
C ALA A 7 1.39 19.31 -15.96
N HIS A 8 1.75 18.09 -16.30
CA HIS A 8 2.64 17.28 -15.47
C HIS A 8 3.98 18.02 -15.31
N GLN A 9 4.28 18.47 -14.10
CA GLN A 9 5.62 18.98 -13.80
C GLN A 9 6.57 17.78 -13.73
N PRO A 10 7.66 17.78 -14.53
CA PRO A 10 8.65 16.73 -14.43
C PRO A 10 9.29 16.78 -13.04
N PHE A 11 9.41 15.61 -12.39
CA PHE A 11 10.18 15.49 -11.18
C PHE A 11 11.62 15.86 -11.44
N PRO A 12 12.34 16.49 -10.48
CA PRO A 12 13.75 16.75 -10.65
C PRO A 12 14.47 15.43 -10.93
N GLU A 13 15.22 15.39 -12.03
CA GLU A 13 16.09 14.26 -12.34
C GLU A 13 17.06 14.08 -11.17
N GLU A 14 17.06 12.88 -10.59
CA GLU A 14 18.04 12.56 -9.56
C GLU A 14 19.44 12.62 -10.20
N ASP A 15 20.32 13.41 -9.65
CA ASP A 15 21.71 13.52 -10.05
C ASP A 15 22.37 12.12 -9.94
N GLU A 16 22.59 11.47 -11.06
CA GLU A 16 23.19 10.13 -11.13
C GLU A 16 24.69 10.12 -10.77
N GLY A 17 25.27 11.29 -10.44
CA GLY A 17 26.71 11.46 -10.20
C GLY A 17 27.17 11.42 -8.76
N ALA A 18 26.30 11.53 -7.78
CA ALA A 18 26.67 11.44 -6.37
C ALA A 18 26.63 9.99 -5.88
N ALA A 19 27.77 9.46 -5.42
CA ALA A 19 27.82 8.16 -4.74
C ALA A 19 26.81 8.16 -3.59
N ARG A 20 25.68 7.49 -3.74
CA ARG A 20 24.66 7.37 -2.69
C ARG A 20 25.33 6.72 -1.48
N PRO A 21 25.19 7.29 -0.26
CA PRO A 21 25.61 6.57 0.93
C PRO A 21 24.96 5.19 0.91
N GLN A 22 25.76 4.14 1.06
CA GLN A 22 25.25 2.78 1.16
C GLN A 22 24.19 2.75 2.27
N PRO A 23 22.98 2.25 2.01
CA PRO A 23 21.97 2.22 3.05
C PRO A 23 22.51 1.44 4.25
N THR A 24 22.51 2.08 5.40
CA THR A 24 22.88 1.45 6.68
C THR A 24 21.81 0.48 7.19
N SER A 25 20.78 0.27 6.39
CA SER A 25 19.71 -0.70 6.65
C SER A 25 20.20 -2.14 6.48
N TYR A 26 19.57 -3.05 7.17
CA TYR A 26 19.87 -4.49 7.18
C TYR A 26 21.21 -4.88 7.84
N THR A 27 21.75 -4.02 8.69
CA THR A 27 22.99 -4.33 9.43
C THR A 27 22.81 -5.42 10.48
N MET A 28 21.57 -5.69 10.90
CA MET A 28 21.23 -6.74 11.86
C MET A 28 20.94 -8.10 11.22
N VAL A 29 20.98 -8.18 9.89
CA VAL A 29 20.67 -9.41 9.15
C VAL A 29 21.96 -9.96 8.53
N ASP A 30 22.20 -11.25 8.76
CA ASP A 30 23.34 -11.97 8.17
C ASP A 30 23.40 -11.71 6.65
N PRO A 31 24.59 -11.42 6.08
CA PRO A 31 24.75 -11.15 4.66
C PRO A 31 24.15 -12.20 3.73
N ARG A 32 24.19 -13.47 4.12
CA ARG A 32 23.61 -14.57 3.34
C ARG A 32 22.08 -14.42 3.18
N PHE A 33 21.37 -14.13 4.27
CA PHE A 33 19.92 -13.92 4.22
C PHE A 33 19.57 -12.61 3.51
N ARG A 34 20.38 -11.58 3.70
CA ARG A 34 20.22 -10.30 3.02
C ARG A 34 20.35 -10.46 1.50
N GLU A 35 21.30 -11.22 1.01
CA GLU A 35 21.47 -11.48 -0.42
C GLU A 35 20.24 -12.22 -1.00
N ILE A 36 19.74 -13.23 -0.34
CA ILE A 36 18.52 -13.96 -0.76
C ILE A 36 17.33 -13.01 -0.79
N TYR A 37 17.19 -12.16 0.21
CA TYR A 37 16.11 -11.18 0.27
C TYR A 37 16.19 -10.17 -0.88
N PHE A 38 17.36 -9.66 -1.21
CA PHE A 38 17.49 -8.70 -2.31
C PHE A 38 17.25 -9.35 -3.68
N GLN A 39 17.61 -10.59 -3.87
CA GLN A 39 17.26 -11.35 -5.07
C GLN A 39 15.75 -11.53 -5.18
N PHE A 40 15.09 -11.91 -4.10
CA PHE A 40 13.63 -12.01 -4.04
C PHE A 40 12.96 -10.66 -4.35
N TYR A 41 13.44 -9.59 -3.73
CA TYR A 41 12.92 -8.24 -3.95
C TYR A 41 13.04 -7.83 -5.42
N LYS A 42 14.21 -8.01 -6.01
CA LYS A 42 14.47 -7.68 -7.41
C LYS A 42 13.53 -8.44 -8.36
N GLU A 43 13.36 -9.73 -8.13
CA GLU A 43 12.48 -10.56 -8.95
C GLU A 43 11.00 -10.19 -8.76
N THR A 44 10.59 -9.88 -7.54
CA THR A 44 9.21 -9.47 -7.21
C THR A 44 8.80 -8.23 -8.01
N TYR A 45 9.67 -7.24 -8.14
CA TYR A 45 9.35 -5.98 -8.82
C TYR A 45 9.68 -5.97 -10.31
N ARG A 46 10.26 -7.04 -10.83
CA ARG A 46 10.45 -7.19 -12.29
C ARG A 46 9.09 -7.22 -12.98
N PRO A 47 8.87 -6.46 -14.09
CA PRO A 47 7.65 -6.56 -14.88
C PRO A 47 7.40 -7.99 -15.35
N SER A 48 6.17 -8.48 -15.14
CA SER A 48 5.78 -9.82 -15.52
C SER A 48 4.28 -9.82 -15.86
N VAL A 49 3.47 -10.69 -15.27
CA VAL A 49 1.99 -10.66 -15.41
C VAL A 49 1.42 -9.31 -14.96
N LEU A 50 1.94 -8.76 -13.87
CA LEU A 50 1.66 -7.39 -13.46
C LEU A 50 2.78 -6.48 -13.98
N ASP A 51 2.40 -5.35 -14.56
CA ASP A 51 3.36 -4.33 -14.97
C ASP A 51 4.00 -3.62 -13.76
N ARG A 52 5.04 -2.86 -14.02
CA ARG A 52 5.77 -2.16 -12.96
C ARG A 52 4.91 -1.19 -12.20
N LYS A 53 4.11 -0.39 -12.86
CA LYS A 53 3.21 0.59 -12.23
C LYS A 53 2.25 -0.09 -11.28
N THR A 54 1.60 -1.16 -11.71
CA THR A 54 0.65 -1.93 -10.89
C THR A 54 1.34 -2.50 -9.65
N LYS A 55 2.54 -3.05 -9.80
CA LYS A 55 3.32 -3.58 -8.66
C LYS A 55 3.65 -2.49 -7.64
N GLU A 56 4.02 -1.29 -8.09
CA GLU A 56 4.30 -0.18 -7.18
C GLU A 56 3.03 0.33 -6.47
N LEU A 57 1.89 0.38 -7.15
CA LEU A 57 0.60 0.75 -6.53
C LEU A 57 0.17 -0.27 -5.47
N VAL A 58 0.32 -1.56 -5.75
CA VAL A 58 0.08 -2.63 -4.77
C VAL A 58 1.02 -2.50 -3.57
N ALA A 59 2.29 -2.18 -3.82
CA ALA A 59 3.27 -2.00 -2.76
C ALA A 59 2.99 -0.78 -1.87
N ILE A 60 2.41 0.28 -2.42
CA ILE A 60 1.93 1.44 -1.64
C ILE A 60 0.88 0.99 -0.62
N ALA A 61 -0.15 0.28 -1.07
CA ALA A 61 -1.20 -0.23 -0.18
C ALA A 61 -0.65 -1.20 0.86
N ALA A 62 0.22 -2.12 0.45
CA ALA A 62 0.89 -3.07 1.35
C ALA A 62 1.78 -2.36 2.38
N SER A 63 2.49 -1.30 1.99
CA SER A 63 3.34 -0.51 2.89
C SER A 63 2.52 0.17 3.99
N LEU A 64 1.34 0.67 3.66
CA LEU A 64 0.41 1.26 4.62
C LEU A 64 -0.12 0.22 5.60
N ALA A 65 -0.54 -0.94 5.11
CA ALA A 65 -0.99 -2.05 5.95
C ALA A 65 0.12 -2.54 6.89
N ALA A 66 1.35 -2.61 6.40
CA ALA A 66 2.53 -3.00 7.18
C ALA A 66 3.09 -1.87 8.09
N LYS A 67 2.56 -0.64 7.97
CA LYS A 67 3.05 0.55 8.70
C LYS A 67 4.54 0.81 8.45
N CYS A 68 5.01 0.59 7.24
CA CYS A 68 6.39 0.78 6.83
C CYS A 68 6.56 2.14 6.13
N GLN A 69 6.99 3.16 6.86
CA GLN A 69 7.16 4.51 6.31
C GLN A 69 8.18 4.55 5.18
N GLY A 70 9.36 3.96 5.36
CA GLY A 70 10.41 3.93 4.34
C GLY A 70 9.98 3.19 3.08
N CYS A 71 9.22 2.10 3.23
CA CYS A 71 8.63 1.37 2.10
C CYS A 71 7.66 2.28 1.34
N LEU A 72 6.76 2.95 2.06
CA LEU A 72 5.74 3.83 1.47
C LEU A 72 6.39 4.95 0.65
N GLU A 73 7.32 5.67 1.22
CA GLU A 73 8.03 6.76 0.55
C GLU A 73 8.76 6.27 -0.71
N GLY A 74 9.45 5.15 -0.61
CA GLY A 74 10.15 4.54 -1.73
C GLY A 74 9.21 4.10 -2.85
N HIS A 75 8.08 3.47 -2.51
CA HIS A 75 7.12 2.99 -3.51
C HIS A 75 6.31 4.11 -4.15
N ILE A 76 6.01 5.20 -3.44
CA ILE A 76 5.39 6.40 -4.04
C ILE A 76 6.31 6.98 -5.12
N LYS A 77 7.59 7.18 -4.83
CA LYS A 77 8.56 7.69 -5.81
C LYS A 77 8.66 6.78 -7.04
N LYS A 78 8.73 5.47 -6.82
CA LYS A 78 8.81 4.49 -7.92
C LYS A 78 7.53 4.40 -8.73
N ALA A 79 6.36 4.50 -8.10
CA ALA A 79 5.07 4.53 -8.78
C ALA A 79 4.99 5.74 -9.72
N LEU A 80 5.35 6.93 -9.25
CA LEU A 80 5.40 8.14 -10.07
C LEU A 80 6.38 7.99 -11.24
N LYS A 81 7.56 7.43 -11.00
CA LYS A 81 8.56 7.15 -12.05
C LYS A 81 8.04 6.13 -13.07
N ALA A 82 7.20 5.18 -12.64
CA ALA A 82 6.55 4.21 -13.51
C ALA A 82 5.30 4.75 -14.24
N GLY A 83 5.00 6.04 -14.08
CA GLY A 83 3.90 6.72 -14.77
C GLY A 83 2.56 6.66 -14.03
N ALA A 84 2.54 6.35 -12.74
CA ALA A 84 1.32 6.42 -11.95
C ALA A 84 0.85 7.86 -11.81
N THR A 85 -0.47 8.07 -11.90
CA THR A 85 -1.09 9.36 -11.63
C THR A 85 -1.31 9.56 -10.13
N ARG A 86 -1.56 10.81 -9.73
CA ARG A 86 -1.92 11.13 -8.34
C ARG A 86 -3.22 10.44 -7.93
N GLU A 87 -4.14 10.34 -8.86
CA GLU A 87 -5.44 9.68 -8.69
C GLU A 87 -5.25 8.18 -8.44
N GLU A 88 -4.43 7.49 -9.24
CA GLU A 88 -4.11 6.07 -9.06
C GLU A 88 -3.46 5.80 -7.69
N ILE A 89 -2.53 6.65 -7.27
CA ILE A 89 -1.90 6.55 -5.95
C ILE A 89 -2.94 6.78 -4.84
N SER A 90 -3.80 7.79 -4.99
CA SER A 90 -4.87 8.08 -4.05
C SER A 90 -5.86 6.91 -3.90
N GLU A 91 -6.21 6.25 -4.99
CA GLU A 91 -7.09 5.06 -4.95
C GLU A 91 -6.40 3.88 -4.24
N SER A 92 -5.12 3.65 -4.47
CA SER A 92 -4.34 2.65 -3.72
C SER A 92 -4.38 2.91 -2.21
N ILE A 93 -4.24 4.16 -1.80
CA ILE A 93 -4.33 4.57 -0.39
C ILE A 93 -5.75 4.37 0.14
N ALA A 94 -6.77 4.72 -0.63
CA ALA A 94 -8.17 4.54 -0.25
C ALA A 94 -8.51 3.06 -0.02
N ILE A 95 -8.01 2.16 -0.86
CA ILE A 95 -8.15 0.71 -0.68
C ILE A 95 -7.52 0.26 0.64
N ALA A 96 -6.31 0.73 0.94
CA ALA A 96 -5.63 0.40 2.20
C ALA A 96 -6.41 0.91 3.42
N ILE A 97 -6.98 2.11 3.36
CA ILE A 97 -7.85 2.66 4.41
C ILE A 97 -9.06 1.75 4.61
N GLY A 98 -9.75 1.39 3.53
CA GLY A 98 -10.95 0.56 3.60
C GLY A 98 -10.67 -0.82 4.22
N VAL A 99 -9.62 -1.49 3.78
CA VAL A 99 -9.23 -2.80 4.31
C VAL A 99 -8.83 -2.72 5.78
N ASN A 100 -8.03 -1.71 6.15
CA ASN A 100 -7.63 -1.55 7.55
C ASN A 100 -8.80 -1.14 8.45
N ALA A 101 -9.73 -0.32 7.97
CA ALA A 101 -10.94 0.03 8.70
C ALA A 101 -11.83 -1.20 8.94
N ALA A 102 -12.05 -2.01 7.91
CA ALA A 102 -12.79 -3.26 8.04
C ALA A 102 -12.14 -4.21 9.07
N ALA A 103 -10.83 -4.36 9.04
CA ALA A 103 -10.11 -5.20 9.99
C ALA A 103 -10.28 -4.72 11.44
N ILE A 104 -10.32 -3.41 11.66
CA ILE A 104 -10.55 -2.84 13.00
C ILE A 104 -11.98 -3.13 13.48
N VAL A 105 -12.97 -2.96 12.59
CA VAL A 105 -14.37 -3.28 12.91
C VAL A 105 -14.52 -4.77 13.23
N ASP A 106 -13.97 -5.65 12.41
CA ASP A 106 -14.03 -7.10 12.62
C ASP A 106 -13.39 -7.52 13.95
N LEU A 107 -12.27 -6.93 14.34
CA LEU A 107 -11.64 -7.17 15.63
C LEU A 107 -12.54 -6.73 16.81
N SER A 108 -13.25 -5.62 16.67
CA SER A 108 -14.19 -5.14 17.68
C SER A 108 -15.42 -6.06 17.80
N ASP A 109 -15.91 -6.58 16.67
CA ASP A 109 -17.01 -7.52 16.64
C ASP A 109 -16.63 -8.87 17.27
N ILE A 110 -15.42 -9.36 17.00
CA ILE A 110 -14.88 -10.56 17.67
C ILE A 110 -14.79 -10.36 19.18
N ALA A 111 -14.34 -9.18 19.62
CA ALA A 111 -14.28 -8.86 21.05
C ALA A 111 -15.68 -8.82 21.68
N ALA A 112 -16.66 -8.24 21.00
CA ALA A 112 -18.05 -8.24 21.45
C ALA A 112 -18.61 -9.67 21.58
N GLU A 113 -18.33 -10.52 20.62
CA GLU A 113 -18.72 -11.94 20.63
C GLU A 113 -18.09 -12.67 21.82
N ASN A 114 -16.77 -12.56 22.00
CA ASN A 114 -16.03 -13.26 23.04
C ASN A 114 -16.41 -12.82 24.47
N THR A 115 -16.78 -11.58 24.66
CA THR A 115 -17.15 -11.01 25.95
C THR A 115 -18.66 -11.07 26.26
N GLY A 116 -19.48 -11.27 25.22
CA GLY A 116 -20.94 -11.14 25.31
C GLY A 116 -21.41 -9.70 25.51
N ILE A 117 -20.52 -8.71 25.41
CA ILE A 117 -20.84 -7.29 25.60
C ILE A 117 -21.10 -6.65 24.23
N ARG A 118 -22.30 -6.17 24.01
CA ARG A 118 -22.69 -5.39 22.84
C ARG A 118 -23.14 -4.01 23.32
N LEU A 119 -22.51 -2.98 22.78
CA LEU A 119 -22.79 -1.60 23.19
C LEU A 119 -23.98 -0.99 22.44
N PHE A 120 -24.22 -1.45 21.22
CA PHE A 120 -25.31 -0.98 20.36
C PHE A 120 -25.96 -2.16 19.67
N ASP A 121 -27.23 -2.04 19.33
CA ASP A 121 -27.90 -3.03 18.50
C ASP A 121 -27.38 -2.94 17.06
N GLY A 122 -27.07 -4.08 16.46
CA GLY A 122 -26.44 -4.19 15.15
C GLY A 122 -27.35 -3.81 13.96
N ASN A 123 -28.14 -2.76 14.09
CA ASN A 123 -28.96 -2.21 13.02
C ASN A 123 -28.27 -1.01 12.37
N GLY A 124 -27.19 -1.28 11.64
CA GLY A 124 -26.86 -0.42 10.54
C GLY A 124 -28.04 -0.45 9.55
N SER A 125 -28.67 0.69 9.36
CA SER A 125 -29.70 0.91 8.36
C SER A 125 -29.19 0.57 6.97
N GLY A 126 -29.42 -0.63 6.54
CA GLY A 126 -29.15 -1.17 5.23
C GLY A 126 -30.10 -2.34 5.04
N GLY A 127 -31.35 -2.03 4.71
CA GLY A 127 -32.35 -3.05 4.47
C GLY A 127 -31.90 -4.00 3.38
N ALA A 128 -31.87 -5.27 3.71
CA ALA A 128 -32.25 -6.35 2.81
C ALA A 128 -32.68 -7.51 3.69
N ASN A 129 -33.96 -7.59 3.83
CA ASN A 129 -34.70 -8.76 4.22
C ASN A 129 -34.16 -9.99 3.48
N GLY A 130 -33.64 -10.96 4.22
CA GLY A 130 -33.23 -12.27 3.73
C GLY A 130 -33.65 -13.31 4.75
N SER A 131 -34.95 -13.59 4.81
CA SER A 131 -35.50 -14.79 5.43
C SER A 131 -34.68 -16.01 5.05
N ARG A 132 -34.03 -16.64 6.00
CA ARG A 132 -33.61 -18.04 5.88
C ARG A 132 -34.30 -18.85 6.97
N ARG A 133 -35.24 -19.63 6.56
CA ARG A 133 -35.76 -20.76 7.31
C ARG A 133 -34.75 -21.89 7.29
#